data_5016addf40a4f570da4cdc29fc392d63
#
_entry.id   5016addf40a4f570da4cdc29fc392d63
#
_cell.length_a   1.000
_cell.length_b   1.000
_cell.length_c   1.000
_cell.angle_alpha   90.00
_cell.angle_beta   90.00
_cell.angle_gamma   90.00
#
_symmetry.space_group_name_H-M   'P 1'
#
loop_
_entity.id
_entity.type
_entity.pdbx_description
1 polymer ?
#
loop_
_entity_poly.entity_id
_entity_poly.type
_entity_poly.pdbx_seq_one_letter_code
_entity_poly.pdbx_strand_id
1 'polypeptide(L)' 'MQREETPVELISCPFCAWRYAGLAGGRRHREALDEHLAATHGEVPAEERQRRTLERERRGQLVAPYRPLGSK' A
#
# COMPACT_ATOMS: atom_id res chain seq x y z
N MET A 1 27.62 4.24 -16.99
CA MET A 1 27.18 4.55 -15.67
C MET A 1 25.76 4.16 -15.44
N GLN A 2 25.55 3.39 -14.43
CA GLN A 2 24.24 2.92 -14.18
C GLN A 2 23.56 3.72 -13.16
N ARG A 3 22.33 4.05 -13.42
CA ARG A 3 21.56 4.72 -12.45
C ARG A 3 20.74 3.72 -11.72
N GLU A 4 20.91 3.68 -10.45
CA GLU A 4 20.12 2.76 -9.68
C GLU A 4 18.82 3.40 -9.38
N GLU A 5 17.78 2.93 -10.03
CA GLU A 5 16.47 3.42 -9.75
C GLU A 5 15.85 2.56 -8.71
N THR A 6 15.54 3.15 -7.59
CA THR A 6 14.87 2.40 -6.53
C THR A 6 13.41 2.27 -6.89
N PRO A 7 12.91 1.06 -7.04
CA PRO A 7 11.50 0.89 -7.38
C PRO A 7 10.61 1.39 -6.27
N VAL A 8 9.52 2.00 -6.65
CA VAL A 8 8.55 2.55 -5.72
C VAL A 8 7.22 1.85 -5.94
N GLU A 9 6.56 1.51 -4.86
CA GLU A 9 5.27 0.87 -4.92
C GLU A 9 4.25 1.69 -4.16
N LEU A 10 3.01 1.66 -4.64
CA LEU A 10 1.90 2.30 -3.95
C LEU A 10 1.08 1.24 -3.26
N ILE A 11 0.81 1.46 -1.98
CA ILE A 11 -0.12 0.61 -1.27
C ILE A 11 -1.40 1.40 -1.05
N SER A 12 -2.53 0.75 -1.24
CA SER A 12 -3.83 1.41 -1.17
C SER A 12 -4.63 0.86 -0.01
N CYS A 13 -5.41 1.74 0.60
CA CYS A 13 -6.31 1.30 1.67
C CYS A 13 -7.50 0.57 1.06
N PRO A 14 -7.89 -0.59 1.60
CA PRO A 14 -9.06 -1.29 1.07
C PRO A 14 -10.38 -0.67 1.46
N PHE A 15 -10.38 0.36 2.30
CA PHE A 15 -11.62 0.97 2.77
C PHE A 15 -11.84 2.38 2.26
N CYS A 16 -10.79 3.03 1.77
CA CYS A 16 -10.94 4.40 1.29
C CYS A 16 -9.90 4.67 0.22
N ALA A 17 -9.75 5.92 -0.17
CA ALA A 17 -8.87 6.28 -1.28
C ALA A 17 -7.43 6.57 -0.83
N TRP A 18 -7.12 6.32 0.42
CA TRP A 18 -5.78 6.59 0.94
C TRP A 18 -4.74 5.73 0.23
N ARG A 19 -3.62 6.35 -0.06
CA ARG A 19 -2.49 5.67 -0.69
C ARG A 19 -1.20 6.14 -0.08
N TYR A 20 -0.20 5.30 -0.18
CA TYR A 20 1.12 5.64 0.34
C TYR A 20 2.17 5.06 -0.60
N ALA A 21 3.15 5.88 -0.95
CA ALA A 21 4.24 5.44 -1.82
C ALA A 21 5.43 5.06 -0.96
N GLY A 22 5.93 3.85 -1.18
CA GLY A 22 7.07 3.36 -0.42
C GLY A 22 8.02 2.60 -1.30
N LEU A 23 9.18 2.28 -0.77
CA LEU A 23 10.17 1.53 -1.51
C LEU A 23 9.75 0.09 -1.64
N ALA A 24 9.92 -0.45 -2.82
CA ALA A 24 9.55 -1.84 -3.07
C ALA A 24 10.38 -2.75 -2.16
N GLY A 25 9.72 -3.73 -1.55
CA GLY A 25 10.38 -4.63 -0.64
C GLY A 25 10.59 -4.09 0.74
N GLY A 26 10.27 -2.81 0.96
CA GLY A 26 10.38 -2.23 2.28
C GLY A 26 9.16 -2.53 3.13
N ARG A 27 9.24 -2.15 4.40
CA ARG A 27 8.14 -2.38 5.31
C ARG A 27 7.35 -1.12 5.60
N ARG A 28 7.87 0.03 5.19
CA ARG A 28 7.25 1.28 5.58
C ARG A 28 5.85 1.44 5.03
N HIS A 29 5.63 1.01 3.79
CA HIS A 29 4.30 1.19 3.23
C HIS A 29 3.29 0.28 3.93
N ARG A 30 3.72 -0.91 4.40
CA ARG A 30 2.83 -1.76 5.17
C ARG A 30 2.54 -1.16 6.53
N GLU A 31 3.57 -0.62 7.17
CA GLU A 31 3.40 0.01 8.47
C GLU A 31 2.51 1.23 8.36
N ALA A 32 2.67 2.01 7.30
CA ALA A 32 1.83 3.17 7.09
C ALA A 32 0.37 2.78 6.91
N LEU A 33 0.13 1.68 6.19
CA LEU A 33 -1.23 1.20 6.03
C LEU A 33 -1.81 0.75 7.36
N ASP A 34 -1.03 0.03 8.15
CA ASP A 34 -1.51 -0.43 9.45
C ASP A 34 -1.87 0.74 10.35
N GLU A 35 -1.03 1.77 10.36
CA GLU A 35 -1.32 2.97 11.14
C GLU A 35 -2.56 3.68 10.64
N HIS A 36 -2.68 3.79 9.32
CA HIS A 36 -3.84 4.42 8.74
C HIS A 36 -5.12 3.67 9.11
N LEU A 37 -5.07 2.35 9.03
CA LEU A 37 -6.25 1.55 9.35
C LEU A 37 -6.62 1.72 10.82
N ALA A 38 -5.64 1.73 11.70
CA ALA A 38 -5.92 1.87 13.11
C ALA A 38 -6.45 3.26 13.45
N ALA A 39 -5.92 4.28 12.79
CA ALA A 39 -6.31 5.67 13.10
C ALA A 39 -7.62 6.06 12.44
N THR A 40 -7.83 5.64 11.19
CA THR A 40 -8.98 6.10 10.41
C THR A 40 -10.12 5.10 10.44
N HIS A 41 -9.79 3.81 10.46
CA HIS A 41 -10.80 2.76 10.41
C HIS A 41 -10.77 1.92 11.69
N GLY A 42 -10.48 2.55 12.81
CA GLY A 42 -10.38 1.86 14.07
C GLY A 42 -11.67 1.23 14.53
N GLU A 43 -12.80 1.72 14.02
CA GLU A 43 -14.09 1.15 14.37
C GLU A 43 -14.35 -0.18 13.67
N VAL A 44 -13.58 -0.48 12.62
CA VAL A 44 -13.70 -1.77 11.95
C VAL A 44 -12.92 -2.80 12.76
N PRO A 45 -13.49 -3.98 13.04
CA PRO A 45 -12.75 -4.98 13.80
C PRO A 45 -11.44 -5.36 13.13
N ALA A 46 -10.43 -5.66 13.94
CA ALA A 46 -9.11 -5.98 13.42
C ALA A 46 -9.16 -7.16 12.46
N GLU A 47 -9.99 -8.14 12.76
CA GLU A 47 -10.13 -9.32 11.90
C GLU A 47 -10.63 -8.93 10.53
N GLU A 48 -11.59 -8.03 10.49
CA GLU A 48 -12.14 -7.58 9.23
C GLU A 48 -11.11 -6.77 8.45
N ARG A 49 -10.34 -5.93 9.15
CA ARG A 49 -9.31 -5.16 8.48
C ARG A 49 -8.27 -6.08 7.84
N GLN A 50 -7.86 -7.11 8.57
CA GLN A 50 -6.90 -8.06 8.04
C GLN A 50 -7.47 -8.82 6.86
N ARG A 51 -8.72 -9.24 6.95
CA ARG A 51 -9.35 -10.00 5.90
C ARG A 51 -9.42 -9.19 4.61
N ARG A 52 -9.81 -7.92 4.72
CA ARG A 52 -9.90 -7.07 3.53
C ARG A 52 -8.53 -6.82 2.92
N THR A 53 -7.54 -6.61 3.77
CA THR A 53 -6.19 -6.40 3.28
C THR A 53 -5.67 -7.63 2.55
N LEU A 54 -5.88 -8.80 3.12
CA LEU A 54 -5.44 -10.03 2.49
C LEU A 54 -6.18 -10.29 1.18
N GLU A 55 -7.45 -9.94 1.13
CA GLU A 55 -8.23 -10.10 -0.07
C GLU A 55 -7.67 -9.25 -1.20
N ARG A 56 -7.34 -8.00 -0.90
CA ARG A 56 -6.76 -7.11 -1.89
C ARG A 56 -5.40 -7.61 -2.32
N GLU A 57 -4.62 -8.08 -1.37
CA GLU A 57 -3.30 -8.59 -1.67
C GLU A 57 -3.40 -9.81 -2.56
N ARG A 58 -4.36 -10.69 -2.29
CA ARG A 58 -4.54 -11.88 -3.07
C ARG A 58 -4.93 -11.57 -4.52
N ARG A 59 -5.67 -10.49 -4.70
CA ARG A 59 -6.06 -10.05 -6.03
C ARG A 59 -5.00 -9.24 -6.73
N GLY A 60 -3.89 -8.95 -6.04
CA GLY A 60 -2.85 -8.12 -6.63
C GLY A 60 -3.21 -6.66 -6.72
N GLN A 61 -4.15 -6.21 -5.91
CA GLN A 61 -4.63 -4.84 -5.96
C GLN A 61 -4.19 -4.01 -4.78
N LEU A 62 -3.51 -4.61 -3.80
CA LEU A 62 -3.10 -3.87 -2.62
C LEU A 62 -1.87 -3.02 -2.90
N VAL A 63 -0.87 -3.62 -3.51
CA VAL A 63 0.38 -2.95 -3.80
C VAL A 63 0.61 -3.00 -5.30
N ALA A 64 0.92 -1.86 -5.89
CA ALA A 64 1.15 -1.76 -7.32
C ALA A 64 2.38 -0.92 -7.58
N PRO A 65 3.10 -1.18 -8.67
CA PRO A 65 4.24 -0.33 -9.00
C PRO A 65 3.77 1.08 -9.32
N TYR A 66 4.55 2.04 -8.86
CA TYR A 66 4.23 3.44 -9.09
C TYR A 66 4.87 3.89 -10.40
N ARG A 67 4.06 4.48 -11.25
CA ARG A 67 4.56 5.03 -12.49
C ARG A 67 4.16 6.47 -12.59
N PRO A 68 5.12 7.39 -12.55
CA PRO A 68 4.76 8.80 -12.64
C PRO A 68 4.23 9.12 -14.03
N LEU A 69 3.33 10.09 -14.07
CA LEU A 69 2.76 10.54 -15.32
C LEU A 69 3.85 11.14 -16.18
N GLY A 70 3.74 10.91 -17.47
CA GLY A 70 4.72 11.46 -18.40
C GLY A 70 5.92 10.59 -18.59
N SER A 71 6.03 9.51 -17.87
CA SER A 71 7.13 8.60 -18.04
C SER A 71 6.90 7.78 -19.29
N LYS A 72 7.91 7.64 -20.06
CA LYS A 72 7.78 6.88 -21.29
C LYS A 72 8.58 5.65 -21.30
#